data_5ca239d4853b552ecfa5deab56054238
#
_entry.id   5ca239d4853b552ecfa5deab56054238
#
_cell.length_a   1.000
_cell.length_b   1.000
_cell.length_c   1.000
_cell.angle_alpha   90.00
_cell.angle_beta   90.00
_cell.angle_gamma   90.00
#
_symmetry.space_group_name_H-M   'P 1'
#
loop_
_entity.id
_entity.type
_entity.pdbx_description
1 polymer ?
#
loop_
_entity_poly.entity_id
_entity_poly.type
_entity_poly.pdbx_seq_one_letter_code
_entity_poly.pdbx_strand_id
1 'polypeptide(L)'
;MRKEITVNNLLKGGEKVNKSALARQYNCCWETIDRRLNPEKYRKEKKIRVYTSKLDNFKEIIDIKLEESNVPATGIYYLLKEKYNFDGKYGIVRKYVSSKKENIIKELTIRFETLKGYQSQVDWKEKLKLHDKYHNQYVISIFLIILGNSRYKYIELTLDQTQATLFRCLTNAFEYFGGTTEEILFDNMKTIVDRTKSSLNDIIINSKAEQFSKDAGFEIVTCRPYRPRTKGKVETLAKLMNRLKAFNNEFEDIEELENIVKRLNYSLNYEEKSQATNEIPNNLFQKEKEYLKPVNIDILKNYYIPEKVYKVSNESMITYKGIKYSVPIQYVGKQITVLDEDNVIHLYYNAKLIYSYNKNKKYRYNYKE
;
A
#
# COMPACT_ATOMS: atom_id res chain seq x y z
N MET A 1 -20.63 36.01 -26.57
CA MET A 1 -19.80 34.88 -27.07
C MET A 1 -18.83 35.43 -28.14
N ARG A 2 -17.52 35.53 -27.86
CA ARG A 2 -16.51 35.89 -28.88
C ARG A 2 -16.30 34.61 -29.75
N LYS A 3 -16.65 34.65 -31.03
CA LYS A 3 -16.35 33.56 -31.98
C LYS A 3 -14.83 33.30 -31.98
N GLU A 4 -14.40 32.09 -31.68
CA GLU A 4 -13.01 31.70 -31.80
C GLU A 4 -12.55 31.79 -33.27
N ILE A 5 -11.57 32.66 -33.52
CA ILE A 5 -10.98 32.86 -34.86
C ILE A 5 -9.87 31.80 -34.98
N THR A 6 -10.14 30.67 -35.61
CA THR A 6 -9.12 29.66 -35.90
C THR A 6 -8.48 29.91 -37.27
N VAL A 7 -7.17 29.63 -37.40
CA VAL A 7 -6.40 29.85 -38.64
C VAL A 7 -7.02 29.05 -39.81
N ASN A 8 -7.56 27.89 -39.55
CA ASN A 8 -8.23 27.04 -40.56
C ASN A 8 -9.49 27.67 -41.16
N ASN A 9 -10.16 28.59 -40.42
CA ASN A 9 -11.33 29.30 -40.94
C ASN A 9 -10.96 30.54 -41.78
N LEU A 10 -9.69 30.95 -41.76
CA LEU A 10 -9.17 32.12 -42.51
C LEU A 10 -8.52 31.74 -43.85
N LEU A 11 -8.15 30.45 -44.01
CA LEU A 11 -7.37 29.96 -45.17
C LEU A 11 -8.20 29.18 -46.21
N LYS A 12 -9.52 29.27 -46.15
CA LYS A 12 -10.37 28.60 -47.16
C LYS A 12 -10.31 29.39 -48.50
N GLY A 13 -9.52 28.85 -49.44
CA GLY A 13 -9.43 29.29 -50.82
C GLY A 13 -8.24 30.23 -51.11
N GLY A 14 -7.37 29.87 -52.05
CA GLY A 14 -6.12 30.57 -52.44
C GLY A 14 -6.23 32.02 -52.92
N GLU A 15 -7.19 32.78 -52.43
CA GLU A 15 -7.37 34.21 -52.67
C GLU A 15 -6.62 35.07 -51.66
N LYS A 16 -6.14 36.27 -52.12
CA LYS A 16 -5.50 37.27 -51.27
C LYS A 16 -6.47 37.67 -50.15
N VAL A 17 -6.13 37.28 -48.92
CA VAL A 17 -6.95 37.50 -47.72
C VAL A 17 -7.13 39.00 -47.47
N ASN A 18 -8.34 39.49 -47.57
CA ASN A 18 -8.66 40.88 -47.23
C ASN A 18 -8.79 41.03 -45.69
N LYS A 19 -7.70 41.40 -45.06
CA LYS A 19 -7.59 41.51 -43.58
C LYS A 19 -8.58 42.50 -42.98
N SER A 20 -8.91 43.57 -43.73
CA SER A 20 -9.86 44.61 -43.27
C SER A 20 -11.31 44.11 -43.31
N ALA A 21 -11.66 43.30 -44.28
CA ALA A 21 -12.99 42.67 -44.35
C ALA A 21 -13.19 41.63 -43.21
N LEU A 22 -12.17 40.79 -42.95
CA LEU A 22 -12.16 39.86 -41.84
C LEU A 22 -12.22 40.57 -40.49
N ALA A 23 -11.48 41.63 -40.31
CA ALA A 23 -11.50 42.44 -39.07
C ALA A 23 -12.91 42.95 -38.75
N ARG A 24 -13.66 43.42 -39.78
CA ARG A 24 -15.05 43.81 -39.64
C ARG A 24 -15.98 42.62 -39.32
N GLN A 25 -15.80 41.50 -40.01
CA GLN A 25 -16.59 40.31 -39.81
C GLN A 25 -16.43 39.73 -38.39
N TYR A 26 -15.24 39.76 -37.81
CA TYR A 26 -14.93 39.25 -36.47
C TYR A 26 -14.94 40.31 -35.37
N ASN A 27 -15.31 41.54 -35.70
CA ASN A 27 -15.36 42.72 -34.79
C ASN A 27 -14.06 42.87 -33.97
N CYS A 28 -12.94 42.92 -34.67
CA CYS A 28 -11.61 43.09 -34.09
C CYS A 28 -10.73 44.02 -34.98
N CYS A 29 -9.58 44.48 -34.48
CA CYS A 29 -8.66 45.26 -35.29
C CYS A 29 -7.93 44.39 -36.33
N TRP A 30 -7.55 44.99 -37.46
CA TRP A 30 -6.86 44.28 -38.55
C TRP A 30 -5.53 43.66 -38.08
N GLU A 31 -4.85 44.29 -37.11
CA GLU A 31 -3.60 43.76 -36.50
C GLU A 31 -3.81 42.43 -35.80
N THR A 32 -4.99 42.21 -35.19
CA THR A 32 -5.34 40.94 -34.56
C THR A 32 -5.46 39.83 -35.60
N ILE A 33 -6.00 40.17 -36.78
CA ILE A 33 -6.06 39.21 -37.91
C ILE A 33 -4.67 38.97 -38.47
N ASP A 34 -3.86 40.05 -38.69
CA ASP A 34 -2.50 39.91 -39.18
C ASP A 34 -1.59 39.11 -38.25
N ARG A 35 -1.72 39.33 -36.95
CA ARG A 35 -0.96 38.55 -35.94
C ARG A 35 -1.30 37.04 -35.94
N ARG A 36 -2.56 36.71 -36.26
CA ARG A 36 -2.98 35.30 -36.37
C ARG A 36 -2.60 34.65 -37.70
N LEU A 37 -2.60 35.39 -38.77
CA LEU A 37 -2.18 34.94 -40.09
C LEU A 37 -0.66 34.79 -40.21
N ASN A 38 0.07 35.69 -39.54
CA ASN A 38 1.54 35.79 -39.62
C ASN A 38 2.16 35.76 -38.21
N PRO A 39 2.02 34.67 -37.42
CA PRO A 39 2.49 34.61 -36.03
C PRO A 39 3.99 34.85 -35.91
N GLU A 40 4.78 34.43 -36.89
CA GLU A 40 6.24 34.59 -36.90
C GLU A 40 6.65 36.07 -36.95
N LYS A 41 5.94 36.93 -37.71
CA LYS A 41 6.20 38.37 -37.79
C LYS A 41 6.07 39.09 -36.44
N TYR A 42 5.25 38.54 -35.54
CA TYR A 42 4.95 39.15 -34.24
C TYR A 42 5.60 38.38 -33.08
N ARG A 43 6.42 37.38 -33.37
CA ARG A 43 7.17 36.61 -32.38
C ARG A 43 8.28 37.49 -31.80
N LYS A 44 8.02 38.15 -30.71
CA LYS A 44 9.07 38.83 -29.95
C LYS A 44 9.95 37.77 -29.31
N GLU A 45 11.23 37.74 -29.68
CA GLU A 45 12.22 36.98 -28.91
C GLU A 45 12.19 37.51 -27.48
N LYS A 46 11.77 36.63 -26.53
CA LYS A 46 11.89 36.95 -25.11
C LYS A 46 13.38 36.96 -24.78
N LYS A 47 13.99 38.14 -24.68
CA LYS A 47 15.32 38.28 -24.09
C LYS A 47 15.26 37.70 -22.69
N ILE A 48 15.86 36.52 -22.49
CA ILE A 48 16.02 35.91 -21.19
C ILE A 48 16.97 36.81 -20.42
N ARG A 49 16.43 37.60 -19.48
CA ARG A 49 17.26 38.34 -18.55
C ARG A 49 17.88 37.36 -17.58
N VAL A 50 19.17 37.10 -17.68
CA VAL A 50 19.93 36.32 -16.71
C VAL A 50 20.14 37.23 -15.49
N TYR A 51 19.44 36.92 -14.41
CA TYR A 51 19.66 37.60 -13.13
C TYR A 51 20.66 36.76 -12.32
N THR A 52 21.76 37.37 -11.92
CA THR A 52 22.67 36.75 -10.94
C THR A 52 22.01 36.74 -9.56
N SER A 53 21.94 35.60 -8.96
CA SER A 53 21.40 35.42 -7.62
C SER A 53 22.54 35.46 -6.59
N LYS A 54 22.31 36.09 -5.42
CA LYS A 54 23.25 36.01 -4.29
C LYS A 54 23.59 34.55 -3.88
N LEU A 55 22.77 33.61 -4.29
CA LEU A 55 22.95 32.17 -4.00
C LEU A 55 23.86 31.46 -5.01
N ASP A 56 24.17 32.08 -6.17
CA ASP A 56 24.84 31.36 -7.26
C ASP A 56 26.21 30.79 -6.84
N ASN A 57 26.97 31.52 -6.03
CA ASN A 57 28.26 31.06 -5.52
C ASN A 57 28.16 29.91 -4.48
N PHE A 58 26.96 29.62 -3.98
CA PHE A 58 26.73 28.63 -2.92
C PHE A 58 25.92 27.40 -3.38
N LYS A 59 25.49 27.39 -4.65
CA LYS A 59 24.64 26.35 -5.21
C LYS A 59 25.31 24.97 -5.14
N GLU A 60 26.59 24.91 -5.44
CA GLU A 60 27.38 23.68 -5.43
C GLU A 60 27.44 23.06 -4.02
N ILE A 61 27.66 23.91 -3.00
CA ILE A 61 27.66 23.49 -1.59
C ILE A 61 26.29 22.97 -1.18
N ILE A 62 25.21 23.65 -1.62
CA ILE A 62 23.84 23.22 -1.33
C ILE A 62 23.55 21.87 -1.98
N ASP A 63 23.95 21.68 -3.23
CA ASP A 63 23.71 20.46 -4.00
C ASP A 63 24.40 19.27 -3.35
N ILE A 64 25.69 19.40 -2.96
CA ILE A 64 26.44 18.38 -2.21
C ILE A 64 25.70 18.00 -0.92
N LYS A 65 25.25 18.98 -0.13
CA LYS A 65 24.54 18.72 1.12
C LYS A 65 23.16 18.10 0.94
N LEU A 66 22.52 18.31 -0.19
CA LEU A 66 21.25 17.66 -0.54
C LEU A 66 21.45 16.22 -0.99
N GLU A 67 22.57 15.91 -1.66
CA GLU A 67 22.94 14.57 -2.11
C GLU A 67 23.42 13.69 -0.94
N GLU A 68 24.26 14.21 -0.05
CA GLU A 68 24.78 13.47 1.12
C GLU A 68 23.67 13.10 2.14
N SER A 69 22.75 14.03 2.38
CA SER A 69 21.68 13.83 3.36
C SER A 69 20.51 14.76 3.07
N ASN A 70 19.29 14.31 3.37
CA ASN A 70 18.05 15.08 3.12
C ASN A 70 17.92 16.28 4.08
N VAL A 71 18.91 17.19 4.06
CA VAL A 71 18.97 18.34 4.96
C VAL A 71 17.79 19.30 4.68
N PRO A 72 17.09 19.80 5.72
CA PRO A 72 16.05 20.79 5.54
C PRO A 72 16.63 22.14 5.11
N ALA A 73 15.87 22.93 4.31
CA ALA A 73 16.30 24.23 3.82
C ALA A 73 16.72 25.20 4.96
N THR A 74 16.14 25.06 6.14
CA THR A 74 16.52 25.82 7.34
C THR A 74 17.94 25.49 7.78
N GLY A 75 18.31 24.21 7.82
CA GLY A 75 19.68 23.79 8.20
C GLY A 75 20.72 24.28 7.20
N ILE A 76 20.41 24.20 5.88
CA ILE A 76 21.28 24.77 4.82
C ILE A 76 21.45 26.28 5.00
N TYR A 77 20.37 27.00 5.28
CA TYR A 77 20.43 28.45 5.49
C TYR A 77 21.30 28.84 6.67
N TYR A 78 21.20 28.12 7.81
CA TYR A 78 22.09 28.34 8.97
C TYR A 78 23.55 28.04 8.65
N LEU A 79 23.83 26.93 7.97
CA LEU A 79 25.17 26.59 7.53
C LEU A 79 25.79 27.70 6.67
N LEU A 80 25.04 28.21 5.69
CA LEU A 80 25.48 29.26 4.79
C LEU A 80 25.76 30.59 5.53
N LYS A 81 24.93 30.92 6.53
CA LYS A 81 25.15 32.09 7.38
C LYS A 81 26.40 31.96 8.26
N GLU A 82 26.52 30.86 8.97
CA GLU A 82 27.58 30.69 9.98
C GLU A 82 28.96 30.47 9.35
N LYS A 83 29.04 29.64 8.31
CA LYS A 83 30.34 29.24 7.73
C LYS A 83 30.73 30.05 6.48
N TYR A 84 29.75 30.58 5.75
CA TYR A 84 29.99 31.16 4.45
C TYR A 84 29.55 32.63 4.36
N ASN A 85 29.20 33.29 5.47
CA ASN A 85 28.78 34.69 5.55
C ASN A 85 27.70 35.08 4.54
N PHE A 86 26.75 34.20 4.27
CA PHE A 86 25.67 34.43 3.32
C PHE A 86 24.73 35.55 3.82
N ASP A 87 24.63 36.63 3.10
CA ASP A 87 23.80 37.82 3.45
C ASP A 87 22.38 37.78 2.83
N GLY A 88 22.03 36.72 2.13
CA GLY A 88 20.74 36.57 1.47
C GLY A 88 19.60 36.17 2.41
N LYS A 89 18.36 36.34 1.96
CA LYS A 89 17.17 35.96 2.72
C LYS A 89 16.91 34.47 2.62
N TYR A 90 16.34 33.86 3.69
CA TYR A 90 15.93 32.44 3.75
C TYR A 90 15.06 32.00 2.56
N GLY A 91 14.16 32.91 2.09
CA GLY A 91 13.27 32.58 0.96
C GLY A 91 13.98 32.18 -0.33
N ILE A 92 15.19 32.72 -0.59
CA ILE A 92 16.00 32.38 -1.77
C ILE A 92 16.52 30.96 -1.65
N VAL A 93 17.06 30.59 -0.48
CA VAL A 93 17.56 29.22 -0.18
C VAL A 93 16.42 28.22 -0.25
N ARG A 94 15.28 28.54 0.41
CA ARG A 94 14.09 27.67 0.40
C ARG A 94 13.60 27.39 -1.02
N LYS A 95 13.51 28.41 -1.86
CA LYS A 95 13.05 28.28 -3.26
C LYS A 95 14.00 27.39 -4.08
N TYR A 96 15.30 27.56 -3.91
CA TYR A 96 16.30 26.76 -4.61
C TYR A 96 16.26 25.29 -4.14
N VAL A 97 16.27 25.05 -2.83
CA VAL A 97 16.18 23.70 -2.24
C VAL A 97 14.89 23.00 -2.66
N SER A 98 13.77 23.73 -2.71
CA SER A 98 12.49 23.16 -3.16
C SER A 98 12.55 22.74 -4.62
N SER A 99 13.08 23.58 -5.52
CA SER A 99 13.20 23.26 -6.95
C SER A 99 14.14 22.09 -7.21
N LYS A 100 15.24 21.99 -6.46
CA LYS A 100 16.17 20.85 -6.55
C LYS A 100 15.53 19.54 -6.01
N LYS A 101 14.85 19.62 -4.87
CA LYS A 101 14.10 18.46 -4.33
C LYS A 101 13.00 17.98 -5.28
N GLU A 102 12.29 18.87 -5.95
CA GLU A 102 11.32 18.50 -6.98
C GLU A 102 11.97 17.79 -8.17
N ASN A 103 13.15 18.25 -8.62
CA ASN A 103 13.90 17.60 -9.70
C ASN A 103 14.46 16.24 -9.26
N ILE A 104 15.09 16.17 -8.08
CA ILE A 104 15.55 14.90 -7.48
C ILE A 104 14.39 13.92 -7.31
N ILE A 105 13.21 14.39 -6.87
CA ILE A 105 12.01 13.57 -6.75
C ILE A 105 11.52 13.09 -8.12
N LYS A 106 11.61 13.92 -9.17
CA LYS A 106 11.26 13.50 -10.54
C LYS A 106 12.23 12.46 -11.10
N GLU A 107 13.51 12.58 -10.86
CA GLU A 107 14.53 11.61 -11.28
C GLU A 107 14.48 10.31 -10.46
N LEU A 108 14.20 10.40 -9.15
CA LEU A 108 14.05 9.26 -8.24
C LEU A 108 12.67 8.59 -8.35
N THR A 109 11.72 9.16 -9.04
CA THR A 109 10.44 8.53 -9.35
C THR A 109 10.54 7.71 -10.65
N ILE A 110 11.65 7.02 -10.89
CA ILE A 110 11.62 5.82 -11.71
C ILE A 110 10.74 4.85 -10.91
N ARG A 111 9.47 4.80 -11.27
CA ARG A 111 8.54 3.79 -10.75
C ARG A 111 9.10 2.46 -11.17
N PHE A 112 9.72 1.74 -10.25
CA PHE A 112 10.01 0.33 -10.47
C PHE A 112 8.67 -0.36 -10.68
N GLU A 113 8.33 -0.59 -11.92
CA GLU A 113 7.18 -1.42 -12.23
C GLU A 113 7.57 -2.83 -11.82
N THR A 114 6.85 -3.34 -10.83
CA THR A 114 7.05 -4.69 -10.33
C THR A 114 6.66 -5.66 -11.43
N LEU A 115 7.44 -6.68 -11.67
CA LEU A 115 7.09 -7.74 -12.61
C LEU A 115 5.78 -8.41 -12.17
N LYS A 116 5.07 -9.01 -13.13
CA LYS A 116 3.82 -9.73 -12.86
C LYS A 116 4.06 -10.87 -11.89
N GLY A 117 3.21 -11.02 -10.89
CA GLY A 117 3.29 -12.06 -9.88
C GLY A 117 4.49 -11.98 -8.93
N TYR A 118 5.36 -10.95 -9.07
CA TYR A 118 6.57 -10.86 -8.27
C TYR A 118 6.32 -10.37 -6.85
N GLN A 119 5.67 -9.22 -6.67
CA GLN A 119 5.51 -8.61 -5.34
C GLN A 119 4.08 -8.13 -5.08
N SER A 120 3.60 -8.39 -3.88
CA SER A 120 2.46 -7.68 -3.28
C SER A 120 2.88 -6.87 -2.05
N GLN A 121 2.06 -5.91 -1.64
CA GLN A 121 2.32 -5.07 -0.48
C GLN A 121 1.14 -5.12 0.48
N VAL A 122 1.43 -5.32 1.76
CA VAL A 122 0.43 -5.43 2.85
C VAL A 122 0.53 -4.25 3.80
N ASP A 123 -0.61 -3.74 4.22
CA ASP A 123 -0.75 -2.68 5.23
C ASP A 123 -2.07 -2.76 5.98
N TRP A 124 -2.18 -1.95 7.04
CA TRP A 124 -3.40 -1.73 7.79
C TRP A 124 -3.83 -0.27 7.72
N LYS A 125 -5.11 -0.04 7.49
CA LYS A 125 -5.72 1.23 7.88
C LYS A 125 -6.26 1.08 9.28
N GLU A 126 -5.53 1.59 10.24
CA GLU A 126 -5.80 1.39 11.66
C GLU A 126 -6.82 2.38 12.22
N LYS A 127 -7.55 1.93 13.25
CA LYS A 127 -8.35 2.74 14.18
C LYS A 127 -9.30 3.71 13.51
N LEU A 128 -9.99 3.25 12.47
CA LEU A 128 -11.08 4.02 11.89
C LEU A 128 -12.28 3.96 12.83
N LYS A 129 -12.66 5.11 13.39
CA LYS A 129 -13.83 5.25 14.27
C LYS A 129 -15.03 5.65 13.41
N LEU A 130 -16.07 4.85 13.42
CA LEU A 130 -17.34 5.10 12.75
C LEU A 130 -18.49 4.84 13.71
N HIS A 131 -19.62 5.49 13.50
CA HIS A 131 -20.85 5.27 14.25
C HIS A 131 -21.91 4.73 13.31
N ASP A 132 -22.76 3.83 13.82
CA ASP A 132 -23.96 3.41 13.10
C ASP A 132 -25.09 4.46 13.21
N LYS A 133 -26.25 4.20 12.61
CA LYS A 133 -27.45 5.04 12.68
C LYS A 133 -27.97 5.22 14.11
N TYR A 134 -27.60 4.30 15.02
CA TYR A 134 -28.02 4.29 16.43
C TYR A 134 -26.98 4.90 17.34
N HIS A 135 -25.91 5.53 16.79
CA HIS A 135 -24.77 6.13 17.48
C HIS A 135 -23.88 5.16 18.26
N ASN A 136 -23.96 3.85 17.98
CA ASN A 136 -22.98 2.90 18.53
C ASN A 136 -21.65 3.09 17.83
N GLN A 137 -20.58 3.18 18.61
CA GLN A 137 -19.23 3.39 18.07
C GLN A 137 -18.55 2.07 17.71
N TYR A 138 -18.06 2.00 16.50
CA TYR A 138 -17.19 0.93 16.00
C TYR A 138 -15.77 1.46 15.81
N VAL A 139 -14.79 0.74 16.36
CA VAL A 139 -13.37 0.99 16.12
C VAL A 139 -12.86 -0.16 15.28
N ILE A 140 -12.70 0.09 13.99
CA ILE A 140 -12.36 -0.93 13.01
C ILE A 140 -10.96 -0.70 12.45
N SER A 141 -10.39 -1.76 11.90
CA SER A 141 -9.20 -1.72 11.07
C SER A 141 -9.53 -2.31 9.70
N ILE A 142 -8.87 -1.85 8.65
CA ILE A 142 -9.03 -2.42 7.31
C ILE A 142 -7.70 -3.05 6.92
N PHE A 143 -7.72 -4.36 6.66
CA PHE A 143 -6.62 -5.07 6.04
C PHE A 143 -6.51 -4.69 4.56
N LEU A 144 -5.30 -4.47 4.10
CA LEU A 144 -5.01 -4.01 2.75
C LEU A 144 -3.90 -4.86 2.14
N ILE A 145 -4.15 -5.42 0.97
CA ILE A 145 -3.11 -6.01 0.13
C ILE A 145 -3.30 -5.59 -1.32
N ILE A 146 -2.21 -5.27 -2.00
CA ILE A 146 -2.22 -4.83 -3.40
C ILE A 146 -1.13 -5.54 -4.18
N LEU A 147 -1.48 -6.06 -5.36
CA LEU A 147 -0.52 -6.63 -6.30
C LEU A 147 0.34 -5.54 -6.93
N GLY A 148 1.61 -5.80 -7.05
CA GLY A 148 2.61 -4.82 -7.46
C GLY A 148 2.51 -4.37 -8.92
N ASN A 149 2.07 -5.21 -9.84
CA ASN A 149 1.93 -4.91 -11.26
C ASN A 149 0.53 -4.38 -11.60
N SER A 150 -0.49 -5.19 -11.49
CA SER A 150 -1.88 -4.84 -11.88
C SER A 150 -2.53 -3.78 -11.02
N ARG A 151 -2.04 -3.58 -9.80
CA ARG A 151 -2.72 -2.78 -8.76
C ARG A 151 -4.06 -3.39 -8.32
N TYR A 152 -4.31 -4.66 -8.64
CA TYR A 152 -5.45 -5.41 -8.14
C TYR A 152 -5.29 -5.60 -6.63
N LYS A 153 -6.36 -5.43 -5.89
CA LYS A 153 -6.29 -5.31 -4.43
C LYS A 153 -7.37 -6.13 -3.74
N TYR A 154 -7.09 -6.50 -2.50
CA TYR A 154 -8.06 -7.05 -1.59
C TYR A 154 -8.08 -6.22 -0.31
N ILE A 155 -9.29 -5.91 0.16
CA ILE A 155 -9.51 -5.17 1.40
C ILE A 155 -10.53 -5.91 2.26
N GLU A 156 -10.29 -5.97 3.57
CA GLU A 156 -11.16 -6.67 4.51
C GLU A 156 -11.28 -5.89 5.82
N LEU A 157 -12.51 -5.74 6.34
CA LEU A 157 -12.76 -5.14 7.64
C LEU A 157 -12.39 -6.13 8.76
N THR A 158 -11.72 -5.63 9.80
CA THR A 158 -11.36 -6.39 10.99
C THR A 158 -11.59 -5.58 12.25
N LEU A 159 -11.86 -6.28 13.35
CA LEU A 159 -12.02 -5.65 14.68
C LEU A 159 -10.70 -5.64 15.47
N ASP A 160 -9.74 -6.46 15.07
CA ASP A 160 -8.41 -6.55 15.68
C ASP A 160 -7.32 -6.71 14.60
N GLN A 161 -6.07 -6.72 15.04
CA GLN A 161 -4.88 -6.90 14.19
C GLN A 161 -3.98 -8.00 14.77
N THR A 162 -4.58 -9.04 15.33
CA THR A 162 -3.83 -10.19 15.84
C THR A 162 -3.14 -10.95 14.71
N GLN A 163 -2.18 -11.77 15.05
CA GLN A 163 -1.48 -12.61 14.06
C GLN A 163 -2.45 -13.60 13.38
N ALA A 164 -3.41 -14.15 14.14
CA ALA A 164 -4.44 -15.01 13.59
C ALA A 164 -5.33 -14.26 12.58
N THR A 165 -5.74 -13.04 12.90
CA THR A 165 -6.50 -12.17 11.99
C THR A 165 -5.70 -11.84 10.73
N LEU A 166 -4.39 -11.55 10.86
CA LEU A 166 -3.53 -11.30 9.70
C LEU A 166 -3.47 -12.53 8.78
N PHE A 167 -3.25 -13.73 9.34
CA PHE A 167 -3.19 -14.95 8.55
C PHE A 167 -4.52 -15.28 7.88
N ARG A 168 -5.64 -15.06 8.56
CA ARG A 168 -6.98 -15.17 7.97
C ARG A 168 -7.15 -14.23 6.77
N CYS A 169 -6.84 -12.96 6.95
CA CYS A 169 -6.96 -11.97 5.88
C CYS A 169 -6.03 -12.27 4.69
N LEU A 170 -4.79 -12.75 4.94
CA LEU A 170 -3.89 -13.18 3.88
C LEU A 170 -4.44 -14.41 3.14
N THR A 171 -4.96 -15.40 3.86
CA THR A 171 -5.57 -16.59 3.26
C THR A 171 -6.75 -16.22 2.37
N ASN A 172 -7.66 -15.36 2.87
CA ASN A 172 -8.80 -14.85 2.09
C ASN A 172 -8.35 -14.07 0.84
N ALA A 173 -7.28 -13.29 0.96
CA ALA A 173 -6.71 -12.57 -0.17
C ALA A 173 -6.11 -13.51 -1.22
N PHE A 174 -5.40 -14.58 -0.81
CA PHE A 174 -4.86 -15.57 -1.74
C PHE A 174 -5.97 -16.36 -2.46
N GLU A 175 -7.03 -16.70 -1.75
CA GLU A 175 -8.23 -17.31 -2.35
C GLU A 175 -8.87 -16.35 -3.37
N TYR A 176 -9.02 -15.08 -3.03
CA TYR A 176 -9.57 -14.04 -3.91
C TYR A 176 -8.72 -13.80 -5.16
N PHE A 177 -7.38 -13.83 -5.04
CA PHE A 177 -6.46 -13.69 -6.18
C PHE A 177 -6.28 -14.99 -6.97
N GLY A 178 -6.59 -16.13 -6.38
CA GLY A 178 -6.30 -17.46 -6.94
C GLY A 178 -4.84 -17.86 -6.81
N GLY A 179 -4.10 -17.28 -5.85
CA GLY A 179 -2.69 -17.57 -5.58
C GLY A 179 -1.97 -16.45 -4.86
N THR A 180 -0.65 -16.59 -4.70
CA THR A 180 0.22 -15.60 -4.05
C THR A 180 1.34 -15.13 -4.98
N THR A 181 1.95 -13.98 -4.65
CA THR A 181 3.14 -13.45 -5.33
C THR A 181 4.41 -14.13 -4.81
N GLU A 182 5.55 -13.93 -5.53
CA GLU A 182 6.87 -14.44 -5.13
C GLU A 182 7.27 -13.92 -3.75
N GLU A 183 7.10 -12.63 -3.53
CA GLU A 183 7.37 -11.98 -2.25
C GLU A 183 6.21 -11.08 -1.80
N ILE A 184 6.08 -10.91 -0.48
CA ILE A 184 5.12 -9.98 0.12
C ILE A 184 5.88 -8.98 0.98
N LEU A 185 5.70 -7.69 0.68
CA LEU A 185 6.30 -6.59 1.43
C LEU A 185 5.40 -6.20 2.60
N PHE A 186 5.90 -6.41 3.80
CA PHE A 186 5.26 -6.00 5.06
C PHE A 186 5.95 -4.77 5.65
N ASP A 187 5.21 -4.01 6.45
CA ASP A 187 5.82 -3.12 7.43
C ASP A 187 6.43 -3.93 8.60
N ASN A 188 7.25 -3.29 9.43
CA ASN A 188 7.84 -3.92 10.61
C ASN A 188 6.77 -4.12 11.72
N MET A 189 5.66 -4.78 11.37
CA MET A 189 4.59 -5.08 12.30
C MET A 189 4.96 -6.24 13.23
N LYS A 190 4.56 -6.14 14.51
CA LYS A 190 4.86 -7.15 15.55
C LYS A 190 4.30 -8.55 15.24
N THR A 191 3.30 -8.65 14.38
CA THR A 191 2.73 -9.92 13.93
C THR A 191 3.64 -10.69 12.96
N ILE A 192 4.61 -10.00 12.34
CA ILE A 192 5.57 -10.56 11.39
C ILE A 192 6.99 -10.55 11.95
N VAL A 193 7.37 -9.52 12.72
CA VAL A 193 8.74 -9.29 13.18
C VAL A 193 8.79 -9.32 14.69
N ASP A 194 9.59 -10.23 15.27
CA ASP A 194 9.82 -10.32 16.71
C ASP A 194 10.81 -9.25 17.19
N ARG A 195 11.79 -8.93 16.36
CA ARG A 195 12.78 -7.89 16.65
C ARG A 195 13.11 -7.08 15.40
N THR A 196 12.97 -5.76 15.50
CA THR A 196 13.41 -4.83 14.46
C THR A 196 14.92 -4.62 14.52
N LYS A 197 15.53 -4.35 13.36
CA LYS A 197 16.96 -4.08 13.23
C LYS A 197 17.37 -2.89 14.10
N SER A 198 18.15 -3.10 15.13
CA SER A 198 19.02 -2.08 15.71
C SER A 198 20.36 -2.10 14.96
N SER A 199 21.17 -1.06 15.06
CA SER A 199 22.38 -0.86 14.25
C SER A 199 23.39 -2.03 14.22
N LEU A 200 23.16 -3.09 14.96
CA LEU A 200 24.06 -4.25 15.10
C LEU A 200 23.37 -5.61 14.92
N ASN A 201 22.03 -5.69 14.81
CA ASN A 201 21.32 -6.97 14.75
C ASN A 201 20.39 -7.03 13.53
N ASP A 202 20.31 -8.21 12.92
CA ASP A 202 19.39 -8.47 11.81
C ASP A 202 17.92 -8.53 12.28
N ILE A 203 17.01 -8.34 11.33
CA ILE A 203 15.56 -8.49 11.57
C ILE A 203 15.29 -9.97 11.85
N ILE A 204 14.61 -10.24 12.97
CA ILE A 204 14.15 -11.59 13.31
C ILE A 204 12.67 -11.69 12.96
N ILE A 205 12.35 -12.52 11.98
CA ILE A 205 10.98 -12.82 11.60
C ILE A 205 10.39 -13.81 12.63
N ASN A 206 9.15 -13.60 12.99
CA ASN A 206 8.40 -14.50 13.87
C ASN A 206 8.32 -15.91 13.25
N SER A 207 8.63 -16.94 14.03
CA SER A 207 8.72 -18.32 13.54
C SER A 207 7.41 -18.84 12.93
N LYS A 208 6.26 -18.44 13.49
CA LYS A 208 4.93 -18.81 12.97
C LYS A 208 4.65 -18.11 11.64
N ALA A 209 5.05 -16.83 11.51
CA ALA A 209 4.95 -16.09 10.25
C ALA A 209 5.86 -16.67 9.16
N GLU A 210 7.08 -17.07 9.54
CA GLU A 210 8.01 -17.73 8.63
C GLU A 210 7.46 -19.07 8.13
N GLN A 211 6.87 -19.89 9.03
CA GLN A 211 6.25 -21.15 8.63
C GLN A 211 5.03 -20.91 7.74
N PHE A 212 4.17 -19.96 8.09
CA PHE A 212 3.02 -19.59 7.25
C PHE A 212 3.46 -19.18 5.83
N SER A 213 4.53 -18.39 5.71
CA SER A 213 5.03 -17.96 4.41
C SER A 213 5.57 -19.12 3.57
N LYS A 214 6.24 -20.09 4.20
CA LYS A 214 6.73 -21.31 3.53
C LYS A 214 5.58 -22.17 3.03
N ASP A 215 4.55 -22.36 3.85
CA ASP A 215 3.37 -23.17 3.49
C ASP A 215 2.52 -22.48 2.42
N ALA A 216 2.49 -21.15 2.40
CA ALA A 216 1.83 -20.35 1.37
C ALA A 216 2.68 -20.15 0.10
N GLY A 217 3.99 -20.39 0.16
CA GLY A 217 4.90 -20.34 -0.98
C GLY A 217 5.42 -18.93 -1.35
N PHE A 218 5.43 -17.97 -0.40
CA PHE A 218 5.96 -16.62 -0.64
C PHE A 218 7.12 -16.28 0.30
N GLU A 219 7.95 -15.31 -0.09
CA GLU A 219 9.01 -14.76 0.74
C GLU A 219 8.52 -13.53 1.52
N ILE A 220 8.84 -13.47 2.83
CA ILE A 220 8.57 -12.29 3.66
C ILE A 220 9.67 -11.25 3.42
N VAL A 221 9.30 -10.10 2.89
CA VAL A 221 10.17 -8.93 2.75
C VAL A 221 9.66 -7.83 3.70
N THR A 222 10.57 -7.23 4.47
CA THR A 222 10.24 -6.14 5.38
C THR A 222 10.81 -4.81 4.90
N CYS A 223 10.11 -3.73 5.20
CA CYS A 223 10.57 -2.38 4.87
C CYS A 223 11.90 -2.09 5.58
N ARG A 224 12.91 -1.64 4.82
CA ARG A 224 14.16 -1.18 5.42
C ARG A 224 13.89 0.07 6.28
N PRO A 225 14.42 0.14 7.52
CA PRO A 225 14.33 1.35 8.34
C PRO A 225 14.81 2.56 7.54
N TYR A 226 14.14 3.70 7.70
CA TYR A 226 14.47 4.99 7.07
C TYR A 226 14.38 5.07 5.53
N ARG A 227 13.75 4.09 4.84
CA ARG A 227 13.42 4.17 3.41
C ARG A 227 11.90 4.09 3.18
N PRO A 228 11.13 5.15 3.46
CA PRO A 228 9.65 5.14 3.40
C PRO A 228 9.10 4.95 1.98
N ARG A 229 9.92 5.07 0.93
CA ARG A 229 9.46 5.03 -0.48
C ARG A 229 9.20 3.64 -1.03
N THR A 230 9.52 2.57 -0.32
CA THR A 230 9.33 1.19 -0.80
C THR A 230 7.87 0.73 -0.77
N LYS A 231 7.03 1.31 0.08
CA LYS A 231 5.63 0.90 0.34
C LYS A 231 4.55 1.83 -0.26
N GLY A 232 4.91 2.71 -1.18
CA GLY A 232 4.02 3.76 -1.71
C GLY A 232 2.73 3.27 -2.39
N LYS A 233 2.68 2.01 -2.84
CA LYS A 233 1.50 1.45 -3.52
C LYS A 233 0.36 1.22 -2.53
N VAL A 234 0.64 0.56 -1.42
CA VAL A 234 -0.38 0.26 -0.40
C VAL A 234 -0.70 1.49 0.46
N GLU A 235 0.23 2.42 0.67
CA GLU A 235 -0.05 3.70 1.35
C GLU A 235 -1.10 4.53 0.61
N THR A 236 -1.05 4.53 -0.73
CA THR A 236 -2.09 5.18 -1.54
C THR A 236 -3.43 4.51 -1.34
N LEU A 237 -3.48 3.16 -1.27
CA LEU A 237 -4.68 2.41 -0.97
C LEU A 237 -5.21 2.74 0.43
N ALA A 238 -4.34 2.83 1.44
CA ALA A 238 -4.72 3.20 2.81
C ALA A 238 -5.37 4.60 2.90
N LYS A 239 -4.94 5.54 2.04
CA LYS A 239 -5.57 6.87 1.93
C LYS A 239 -6.98 6.78 1.34
N LEU A 240 -7.22 5.89 0.38
CA LEU A 240 -8.55 5.69 -0.21
C LEU A 240 -9.56 5.16 0.81
N MET A 241 -9.13 4.44 1.86
CA MET A 241 -10.01 3.97 2.94
C MET A 241 -10.67 5.11 3.72
N ASN A 242 -10.17 6.34 3.62
CA ASN A 242 -10.86 7.50 4.20
C ASN A 242 -12.24 7.75 3.58
N ARG A 243 -12.55 7.17 2.40
CA ARG A 243 -13.90 7.20 1.80
C ARG A 243 -14.95 6.57 2.73
N LEU A 244 -14.57 5.60 3.56
CA LEU A 244 -15.46 4.97 4.53
C LEU A 244 -15.99 5.96 5.57
N LYS A 245 -15.31 7.07 5.82
CA LYS A 245 -15.78 8.13 6.73
C LYS A 245 -17.09 8.79 6.24
N ALA A 246 -17.39 8.74 4.95
CA ALA A 246 -18.64 9.25 4.40
C ALA A 246 -19.87 8.42 4.85
N PHE A 247 -19.64 7.18 5.28
CA PHE A 247 -20.70 6.30 5.79
C PHE A 247 -20.90 6.40 7.31
N ASN A 248 -20.23 7.35 7.97
CA ASN A 248 -20.42 7.57 9.41
C ASN A 248 -21.89 7.99 9.68
N ASN A 249 -22.58 7.30 10.59
CA ASN A 249 -24.01 7.40 10.90
C ASN A 249 -24.97 6.96 9.75
N GLU A 250 -24.46 6.22 8.75
CA GLU A 250 -25.26 5.83 7.58
C GLU A 250 -25.48 4.31 7.46
N PHE A 251 -24.84 3.49 8.29
CA PHE A 251 -25.01 2.03 8.33
C PHE A 251 -25.74 1.56 9.59
N GLU A 252 -26.37 0.39 9.53
CA GLU A 252 -27.19 -0.16 10.63
C GLU A 252 -26.36 -1.00 11.60
N ASP A 253 -25.43 -1.81 11.08
CA ASP A 253 -24.62 -2.74 11.86
C ASP A 253 -23.28 -3.03 11.20
N ILE A 254 -22.50 -3.90 11.83
CA ILE A 254 -21.18 -4.30 11.34
C ILE A 254 -21.27 -5.09 10.02
N GLU A 255 -22.33 -5.85 9.79
CA GLU A 255 -22.51 -6.66 8.60
C GLU A 255 -22.75 -5.75 7.37
N GLU A 256 -23.58 -4.72 7.54
CA GLU A 256 -23.75 -3.71 6.49
C GLU A 256 -22.43 -2.97 6.19
N LEU A 257 -21.66 -2.63 7.24
CA LEU A 257 -20.36 -1.98 7.06
C LEU A 257 -19.36 -2.90 6.33
N GLU A 258 -19.36 -4.20 6.62
CA GLU A 258 -18.56 -5.20 5.86
C GLU A 258 -18.99 -5.24 4.38
N ASN A 259 -20.28 -5.17 4.10
CA ASN A 259 -20.79 -5.14 2.73
C ASN A 259 -20.42 -3.85 2.00
N ILE A 260 -20.37 -2.71 2.69
CA ILE A 260 -19.85 -1.44 2.14
C ILE A 260 -18.37 -1.60 1.78
N VAL A 261 -17.55 -2.23 2.64
CA VAL A 261 -16.12 -2.47 2.38
C VAL A 261 -15.94 -3.42 1.19
N LYS A 262 -16.74 -4.49 1.08
CA LYS A 262 -16.72 -5.42 -0.07
C LYS A 262 -17.08 -4.69 -1.38
N ARG A 263 -18.10 -3.82 -1.35
CA ARG A 263 -18.49 -3.00 -2.50
C ARG A 263 -17.39 -2.02 -2.90
N LEU A 264 -16.73 -1.38 -1.93
CA LEU A 264 -15.58 -0.52 -2.18
C LEU A 264 -14.42 -1.29 -2.83
N ASN A 265 -14.15 -2.52 -2.36
CA ASN A 265 -13.15 -3.40 -2.99
C ASN A 265 -13.50 -3.69 -4.45
N TYR A 266 -14.77 -4.00 -4.71
CA TYR A 266 -15.26 -4.24 -6.07
C TYR A 266 -15.07 -3.00 -6.96
N SER A 267 -15.55 -1.82 -6.52
CA SER A 267 -15.44 -0.58 -7.29
C SER A 267 -13.98 -0.24 -7.63
N LEU A 268 -13.07 -0.35 -6.66
CA LEU A 268 -11.65 -0.08 -6.85
C LEU A 268 -10.94 -1.05 -7.82
N ASN A 269 -11.49 -2.24 -8.05
CA ASN A 269 -10.89 -3.23 -8.94
C ASN A 269 -11.53 -3.28 -10.33
N TYR A 270 -12.84 -3.04 -10.44
CA TYR A 270 -13.61 -3.28 -11.66
C TYR A 270 -14.15 -2.02 -12.31
N GLU A 271 -14.32 -0.92 -11.56
CA GLU A 271 -14.96 0.28 -12.06
C GLU A 271 -14.00 1.47 -12.17
N GLU A 272 -13.09 1.61 -11.20
CA GLU A 272 -12.19 2.77 -11.13
C GLU A 272 -10.83 2.49 -11.79
N LYS A 273 -10.35 3.45 -12.58
CA LYS A 273 -8.98 3.40 -13.12
C LYS A 273 -7.96 3.68 -12.01
N SER A 274 -6.93 2.88 -11.95
CA SER A 274 -5.78 3.16 -11.09
C SER A 274 -4.99 4.35 -11.61
N GLN A 275 -4.75 5.36 -10.78
CA GLN A 275 -3.94 6.53 -11.15
C GLN A 275 -2.51 6.17 -11.57
N ALA A 276 -2.00 5.03 -11.10
CA ALA A 276 -0.63 4.60 -11.40
C ALA A 276 -0.49 4.00 -12.80
N THR A 277 -1.49 3.24 -13.25
CA THR A 277 -1.46 2.51 -14.52
C THR A 277 -2.38 3.13 -15.58
N ASN A 278 -3.27 4.04 -15.18
CA ASN A 278 -4.36 4.61 -15.99
C ASN A 278 -5.32 3.56 -16.58
N GLU A 279 -5.33 2.35 -15.99
CA GLU A 279 -6.13 1.21 -16.39
C GLU A 279 -7.00 0.72 -15.22
N ILE A 280 -8.08 0.01 -15.53
CA ILE A 280 -8.88 -0.72 -14.54
C ILE A 280 -8.03 -1.90 -14.04
N PRO A 281 -7.82 -2.05 -12.71
CA PRO A 281 -6.93 -3.07 -12.16
C PRO A 281 -7.26 -4.50 -12.63
N ASN A 282 -8.53 -4.85 -12.75
CA ASN A 282 -8.96 -6.15 -13.21
C ASN A 282 -8.45 -6.49 -14.63
N ASN A 283 -8.38 -5.51 -15.55
CA ASN A 283 -7.90 -5.76 -16.91
C ASN A 283 -6.42 -6.19 -16.94
N LEU A 284 -5.61 -5.59 -16.06
CA LEU A 284 -4.21 -5.96 -15.92
C LEU A 284 -4.05 -7.25 -15.11
N PHE A 285 -4.93 -7.48 -14.13
CA PHE A 285 -4.92 -8.67 -13.29
C PHE A 285 -5.14 -9.96 -14.10
N GLN A 286 -6.00 -9.96 -15.13
CA GLN A 286 -6.18 -11.13 -15.99
C GLN A 286 -4.86 -11.64 -16.60
N LYS A 287 -3.91 -10.72 -16.85
CA LYS A 287 -2.56 -11.06 -17.35
C LYS A 287 -1.57 -11.37 -16.23
N GLU A 288 -1.79 -10.88 -15.01
CA GLU A 288 -0.91 -11.13 -13.86
C GLU A 288 -1.26 -12.44 -13.15
N LYS A 289 -2.53 -12.84 -13.19
CA LYS A 289 -3.05 -14.05 -12.52
C LYS A 289 -2.28 -15.31 -12.89
N GLU A 290 -1.85 -15.44 -14.14
CA GLU A 290 -1.09 -16.59 -14.63
C GLU A 290 0.30 -16.74 -14.00
N TYR A 291 0.81 -15.68 -13.38
CA TYR A 291 2.13 -15.63 -12.74
C TYR A 291 2.06 -15.79 -11.23
N LEU A 292 0.86 -15.94 -10.65
CA LEU A 292 0.71 -16.18 -9.24
C LEU A 292 1.02 -17.64 -8.91
N LYS A 293 1.67 -17.87 -7.77
CA LYS A 293 1.93 -19.23 -7.26
C LYS A 293 0.66 -19.82 -6.66
N PRO A 294 0.35 -21.09 -6.95
CA PRO A 294 -0.79 -21.77 -6.33
C PRO A 294 -0.58 -21.91 -4.82
N VAL A 295 -1.66 -21.78 -4.05
CA VAL A 295 -1.65 -21.88 -2.58
C VAL A 295 -2.63 -22.93 -2.12
N ASN A 296 -2.22 -23.77 -1.17
CA ASN A 296 -3.13 -24.70 -0.51
C ASN A 296 -3.84 -23.99 0.65
N ILE A 297 -5.05 -23.51 0.39
CA ILE A 297 -5.85 -22.75 1.34
C ILE A 297 -6.18 -23.55 2.60
N ASP A 298 -6.41 -24.87 2.50
CA ASP A 298 -6.79 -25.69 3.64
C ASP A 298 -5.66 -25.83 4.66
N ILE A 299 -4.41 -25.88 4.22
CA ILE A 299 -3.25 -25.85 5.13
C ILE A 299 -3.21 -24.51 5.87
N LEU A 300 -3.46 -23.39 5.18
CA LEU A 300 -3.38 -22.08 5.78
C LEU A 300 -4.49 -21.81 6.81
N LYS A 301 -5.66 -22.40 6.66
CA LYS A 301 -6.76 -22.28 7.63
C LYS A 301 -6.35 -22.70 9.04
N ASN A 302 -5.40 -23.62 9.20
CA ASN A 302 -4.91 -24.07 10.49
C ASN A 302 -4.18 -22.99 11.31
N TYR A 303 -3.76 -21.89 10.66
CA TYR A 303 -3.01 -20.81 11.32
C TYR A 303 -3.88 -19.79 12.07
N TYR A 304 -5.15 -19.66 11.74
CA TYR A 304 -6.05 -18.65 12.31
C TYR A 304 -7.31 -19.21 12.99
N ILE A 305 -7.48 -20.51 13.02
CA ILE A 305 -8.48 -21.12 13.87
C ILE A 305 -8.14 -20.73 15.31
N PRO A 306 -9.10 -20.24 16.13
CA PRO A 306 -8.83 -19.80 17.48
C PRO A 306 -8.15 -20.90 18.27
N GLU A 307 -6.87 -20.70 18.52
CA GLU A 307 -6.03 -21.68 19.20
C GLU A 307 -6.47 -21.80 20.65
N LYS A 308 -7.18 -22.85 20.96
CA LYS A 308 -7.25 -23.30 22.35
C LYS A 308 -5.92 -24.00 22.64
N VAL A 309 -4.98 -23.19 23.15
CA VAL A 309 -3.64 -23.67 23.43
C VAL A 309 -3.59 -24.25 24.83
N TYR A 310 -3.08 -25.46 24.94
CA TYR A 310 -2.95 -26.19 26.19
C TYR A 310 -1.50 -26.58 26.41
N LYS A 311 -0.98 -26.32 27.63
CA LYS A 311 0.35 -26.77 28.00
C LYS A 311 0.30 -28.27 28.30
N VAL A 312 1.22 -29.02 27.67
CA VAL A 312 1.34 -30.47 27.94
C VAL A 312 1.94 -30.64 29.34
N SER A 313 1.20 -31.43 30.18
CA SER A 313 1.64 -31.74 31.52
C SER A 313 2.84 -32.68 31.54
N ASN A 314 3.48 -32.84 32.72
CA ASN A 314 4.56 -33.80 32.93
C ASN A 314 4.11 -35.27 32.73
N GLU A 315 2.79 -35.51 32.80
CA GLU A 315 2.16 -36.81 32.50
C GLU A 315 1.99 -37.06 30.99
N SER A 316 2.55 -36.17 30.12
CA SER A 316 2.37 -36.26 28.67
C SER A 316 0.92 -36.13 28.22
N MET A 317 0.14 -35.27 28.89
CA MET A 317 -1.29 -35.06 28.66
C MET A 317 -1.66 -33.59 28.52
N ILE A 318 -2.72 -33.31 27.76
CA ILE A 318 -3.47 -32.09 27.83
C ILE A 318 -4.86 -32.34 28.39
N THR A 319 -5.44 -31.36 29.09
CA THR A 319 -6.81 -31.43 29.58
C THR A 319 -7.70 -30.49 28.77
N TYR A 320 -8.62 -31.02 27.97
CA TYR A 320 -9.58 -30.27 27.17
C TYR A 320 -11.01 -30.62 27.60
N LYS A 321 -11.80 -29.60 27.97
CA LYS A 321 -13.19 -29.79 28.46
C LYS A 321 -13.33 -30.85 29.54
N GLY A 322 -12.35 -30.96 30.47
CA GLY A 322 -12.35 -31.94 31.55
C GLY A 322 -11.92 -33.37 31.19
N ILE A 323 -11.55 -33.59 29.93
CA ILE A 323 -11.06 -34.90 29.41
C ILE A 323 -9.57 -34.76 29.13
N LYS A 324 -8.78 -35.76 29.53
CA LYS A 324 -7.34 -35.84 29.27
C LYS A 324 -7.05 -36.58 27.97
N TYR A 325 -6.13 -36.03 27.16
CA TYR A 325 -5.69 -36.60 25.88
C TYR A 325 -4.17 -36.75 25.91
N SER A 326 -3.66 -37.92 25.57
CA SER A 326 -2.22 -38.17 25.54
C SER A 326 -1.56 -37.41 24.37
N VAL A 327 -0.32 -37.01 24.59
CA VAL A 327 0.52 -36.34 23.60
C VAL A 327 1.90 -37.02 23.64
N PRO A 328 2.62 -37.17 22.51
CA PRO A 328 3.95 -37.76 22.57
C PRO A 328 4.89 -37.02 23.53
N ILE A 329 5.73 -37.76 24.25
CA ILE A 329 6.60 -37.30 25.34
C ILE A 329 7.50 -36.13 24.95
N GLN A 330 7.90 -36.06 23.69
CA GLN A 330 8.72 -34.95 23.12
C GLN A 330 8.06 -33.58 23.17
N TYR A 331 6.75 -33.50 23.45
CA TYR A 331 5.99 -32.26 23.56
C TYR A 331 5.69 -31.87 25.01
N VAL A 332 6.18 -32.61 26.02
CA VAL A 332 6.03 -32.27 27.43
C VAL A 332 6.55 -30.82 27.68
N GLY A 333 5.77 -30.03 28.38
CA GLY A 333 6.06 -28.63 28.67
C GLY A 333 5.78 -27.66 27.52
N LYS A 334 5.56 -28.15 26.29
CA LYS A 334 5.23 -27.32 25.12
C LYS A 334 3.73 -26.99 25.08
N GLN A 335 3.40 -26.01 24.24
CA GLN A 335 2.02 -25.60 24.00
C GLN A 335 1.48 -26.31 22.76
N ILE A 336 0.33 -26.95 22.90
CA ILE A 336 -0.37 -27.71 21.86
C ILE A 336 -1.69 -27.02 21.55
N THR A 337 -1.97 -26.84 20.28
CA THR A 337 -3.24 -26.33 19.78
C THR A 337 -4.24 -27.46 19.68
N VAL A 338 -5.47 -27.21 20.17
CA VAL A 338 -6.58 -28.15 20.10
C VAL A 338 -7.61 -27.60 19.12
N LEU A 339 -7.86 -28.33 18.05
CA LEU A 339 -8.96 -28.09 17.13
C LEU A 339 -10.09 -29.07 17.44
N ASP A 340 -11.28 -28.54 17.67
CA ASP A 340 -12.47 -29.28 18.07
C ASP A 340 -13.48 -29.25 16.90
N GLU A 341 -13.41 -30.27 16.03
CA GLU A 341 -14.31 -30.40 14.88
C GLU A 341 -15.32 -31.55 15.14
N ASP A 342 -16.61 -31.28 14.93
CA ASP A 342 -17.74 -32.17 15.04
C ASP A 342 -17.56 -33.30 16.07
N ASN A 343 -17.05 -34.46 15.67
CA ASN A 343 -16.82 -35.64 16.52
C ASN A 343 -15.34 -35.96 16.75
N VAL A 344 -14.41 -35.11 16.29
CA VAL A 344 -12.96 -35.36 16.36
C VAL A 344 -12.26 -34.18 17.04
N ILE A 345 -11.25 -34.50 17.84
CA ILE A 345 -10.33 -33.53 18.43
C ILE A 345 -8.98 -33.75 17.78
N HIS A 346 -8.46 -32.72 17.14
CA HIS A 346 -7.14 -32.72 16.53
C HIS A 346 -6.17 -31.96 17.41
N LEU A 347 -4.99 -32.51 17.63
CA LEU A 347 -3.91 -31.90 18.37
C LEU A 347 -2.79 -31.49 17.42
N TYR A 348 -2.40 -30.21 17.46
CA TYR A 348 -1.37 -29.65 16.59
C TYR A 348 -0.23 -29.04 17.39
N TYR A 349 0.99 -29.17 16.86
CA TYR A 349 2.15 -28.43 17.31
C TYR A 349 2.75 -27.69 16.11
N ASN A 350 2.85 -26.36 16.18
CA ASN A 350 3.34 -25.50 15.08
C ASN A 350 2.68 -25.86 13.73
N ALA A 351 1.33 -25.93 13.71
CA ALA A 351 0.50 -26.31 12.56
C ALA A 351 0.66 -27.77 12.07
N LYS A 352 1.55 -28.58 12.67
CA LYS A 352 1.69 -30.00 12.35
C LYS A 352 0.73 -30.82 13.19
N LEU A 353 -0.11 -31.63 12.54
CA LEU A 353 -0.99 -32.57 13.21
C LEU A 353 -0.15 -33.63 13.95
N ILE A 354 -0.38 -33.76 15.26
CA ILE A 354 0.26 -34.77 16.12
C ILE A 354 -0.64 -35.99 16.23
N TYR A 355 -1.87 -35.79 16.77
CA TYR A 355 -2.86 -36.83 16.98
C TYR A 355 -4.27 -36.31 16.68
N SER A 356 -5.18 -37.28 16.36
CA SER A 356 -6.61 -37.07 16.27
C SER A 356 -7.33 -38.05 17.17
N TYR A 357 -8.30 -37.59 17.93
CA TYR A 357 -9.10 -38.38 18.87
C TYR A 357 -10.57 -38.25 18.53
N ASN A 358 -11.28 -39.38 18.43
CA ASN A 358 -12.74 -39.37 18.40
C ASN A 358 -13.28 -38.89 19.75
N LYS A 359 -14.25 -38.00 19.76
CA LYS A 359 -14.90 -37.52 20.97
C LYS A 359 -15.63 -38.67 21.62
N ASN A 360 -15.07 -39.21 22.68
CA ASN A 360 -15.70 -40.25 23.45
C ASN A 360 -16.08 -39.70 24.82
N LYS A 361 -17.38 -39.50 25.05
CA LYS A 361 -17.90 -38.96 26.33
C LYS A 361 -17.77 -39.98 27.49
N LYS A 362 -17.38 -41.21 27.21
CA LYS A 362 -17.40 -42.30 28.18
C LYS A 362 -16.12 -42.43 28.99
N TYR A 363 -14.98 -41.93 28.47
CA TYR A 363 -13.67 -42.07 29.10
C TYR A 363 -13.06 -40.70 29.44
N ARG A 364 -12.58 -40.60 30.71
CA ARG A 364 -11.90 -39.40 31.20
C ARG A 364 -10.45 -39.28 30.69
N TYR A 365 -9.91 -40.37 30.23
CA TYR A 365 -8.53 -40.48 29.72
C TYR A 365 -8.57 -41.14 28.34
N ASN A 366 -7.93 -40.49 27.37
CA ASN A 366 -7.76 -41.02 26.02
C ASN A 366 -6.26 -41.16 25.73
N TYR A 367 -5.84 -42.38 25.48
CA TYR A 367 -4.46 -42.72 25.13
C TYR A 367 -4.38 -43.08 23.65
N LYS A 368 -3.24 -42.75 23.02
CA LYS A 368 -2.78 -43.33 21.77
C LYS A 368 -1.42 -43.94 22.03
N GLU A 369 -1.21 -45.12 21.53
CA GLU A 369 0.06 -45.85 21.54
C GLU A 369 1.06 -45.21 20.54
#